data_df798b89b4ed53918f13cbeae7d653ae
#
_entry.id   df798b89b4ed53918f13cbeae7d653ae
#
_cell.length_a   1.000
_cell.length_b   1.000
_cell.length_c   1.000
_cell.angle_alpha   90.00
_cell.angle_beta   90.00
_cell.angle_gamma   90.00
#
_symmetry.space_group_name_H-M   'P 1'
#
loop_
_entity.id
_entity.type
_entity.pdbx_description
1 polymer ?
#
loop_
_entity_poly.entity_id
_entity_poly.type
_entity_poly.pdbx_seq_one_letter_code
_entity_poly.pdbx_strand_id
1 'polypeptide(L)'
;LSREPGAELTVNLAGQSRTLYFSETGFAAAAAPLLTRLRQPLERALRDAGLKPADLDEVVLVGGAAQMPMVVRMVTKLFGRLPLRHLKPDQVVGIGTGVAAGLKARHAALEEVILTDVCPYTLGVSVSRSVGGHEQSGYFSPIIERNSTVPISRVERYAPVRDGQKLLTLRIYQGESPRVAGNVLL
;
A
#
# COMPACT_ATOMS: atom_id res chain seq x y z
N LEU A 1 -9.47 -7.80 -23.40
CA LEU A 1 -8.97 -8.94 -22.62
C LEU A 1 -9.69 -9.16 -21.28
N SER A 2 -10.42 -8.19 -20.78
CA SER A 2 -11.25 -8.37 -19.55
C SER A 2 -12.59 -9.07 -19.81
N ARG A 3 -13.06 -9.08 -21.05
CA ARG A 3 -14.36 -9.64 -21.45
C ARG A 3 -14.26 -10.60 -22.62
N GLU A 4 -13.16 -10.56 -23.37
CA GLU A 4 -12.93 -11.37 -24.57
C GLU A 4 -11.60 -12.12 -24.47
N PRO A 5 -11.49 -13.34 -25.07
CA PRO A 5 -10.29 -14.18 -24.96
C PRO A 5 -9.09 -13.63 -25.73
N GLY A 6 -9.29 -12.61 -26.58
CA GLY A 6 -8.24 -11.96 -27.35
C GLY A 6 -8.63 -10.55 -27.80
N ALA A 7 -7.64 -9.79 -28.20
CA ALA A 7 -7.80 -8.45 -28.75
C ALA A 7 -6.77 -8.21 -29.86
N GLU A 8 -7.18 -7.49 -30.90
CA GLU A 8 -6.30 -7.00 -31.95
C GLU A 8 -5.94 -5.53 -31.70
N LEU A 9 -4.68 -5.20 -31.88
CA LEU A 9 -4.18 -3.84 -31.82
C LEU A 9 -3.46 -3.52 -33.13
N THR A 10 -3.98 -2.56 -33.88
CA THR A 10 -3.30 -2.04 -35.05
C THR A 10 -2.49 -0.80 -34.68
N VAL A 11 -1.18 -0.86 -34.92
CA VAL A 11 -0.23 0.22 -34.65
C VAL A 11 0.33 0.72 -35.95
N ASN A 12 0.26 2.04 -36.16
CA ASN A 12 0.86 2.72 -37.32
C ASN A 12 2.17 3.38 -36.89
N LEU A 13 3.28 2.85 -37.35
CA LEU A 13 4.63 3.38 -37.08
C LEU A 13 5.35 3.68 -38.41
N ALA A 14 5.83 4.88 -38.56
CA ALA A 14 6.61 5.32 -39.74
C ALA A 14 5.94 4.97 -41.08
N GLY A 15 4.62 5.12 -41.19
CA GLY A 15 3.87 4.84 -42.44
C GLY A 15 3.56 3.34 -42.67
N GLN A 16 3.98 2.47 -41.79
CA GLN A 16 3.65 1.04 -41.82
C GLN A 16 2.59 0.70 -40.76
N SER A 17 1.54 0.01 -41.21
CA SER A 17 0.51 -0.52 -40.30
C SER A 17 0.85 -1.97 -39.93
N ARG A 18 0.85 -2.27 -38.63
CA ARG A 18 1.01 -3.62 -38.10
C ARG A 18 -0.13 -3.97 -37.16
N THR A 19 -0.76 -5.10 -37.39
CA THR A 19 -1.78 -5.63 -36.48
C THR A 19 -1.13 -6.71 -35.60
N LEU A 20 -1.28 -6.54 -34.30
CA LEU A 20 -0.81 -7.45 -33.28
C LEU A 20 -2.02 -8.09 -32.60
N TYR A 21 -1.98 -9.40 -32.42
CA TYR A 21 -2.99 -10.15 -31.69
C TYR A 21 -2.52 -10.46 -30.28
N PHE A 22 -3.33 -10.12 -29.28
CA PHE A 22 -3.06 -10.42 -27.87
C PHE A 22 -4.10 -11.41 -27.36
N SER A 23 -3.65 -12.59 -26.95
CA SER A 23 -4.50 -13.54 -26.23
C SER A 23 -4.50 -13.28 -24.73
N GLU A 24 -5.57 -13.64 -24.03
CA GLU A 24 -5.65 -13.58 -22.57
C GLU A 24 -4.52 -14.38 -21.91
N THR A 25 -4.22 -15.58 -22.43
CA THR A 25 -3.16 -16.45 -21.91
C THR A 25 -1.77 -15.84 -22.12
N GLY A 26 -1.49 -15.30 -23.30
CA GLY A 26 -0.22 -14.61 -23.57
C GLY A 26 -0.02 -13.37 -22.69
N PHE A 27 -1.08 -12.59 -22.53
CA PHE A 27 -1.04 -11.43 -21.63
C PHE A 27 -0.85 -11.83 -20.16
N ALA A 28 -1.54 -12.89 -19.69
CA ALA A 28 -1.38 -13.40 -18.34
C ALA A 28 0.06 -13.91 -18.08
N ALA A 29 0.66 -14.58 -19.06
CA ALA A 29 2.06 -15.02 -18.97
C ALA A 29 3.03 -13.85 -18.87
N ALA A 30 2.86 -12.82 -19.71
CA ALA A 30 3.68 -11.61 -19.67
C ALA A 30 3.49 -10.82 -18.37
N ALA A 31 2.28 -10.83 -17.78
CA ALA A 31 1.95 -10.15 -16.54
C ALA A 31 2.33 -10.95 -15.26
N ALA A 32 2.79 -12.19 -15.36
CA ALA A 32 3.08 -13.04 -14.21
C ALA A 32 4.02 -12.39 -13.16
N PRO A 33 5.11 -11.67 -13.53
CA PRO A 33 5.94 -10.97 -12.56
C PRO A 33 5.18 -9.88 -11.79
N LEU A 34 4.26 -9.18 -12.46
CA LEU A 34 3.41 -8.15 -11.83
C LEU A 34 2.40 -8.77 -10.86
N LEU A 35 1.81 -9.91 -11.21
CA LEU A 35 0.90 -10.65 -10.33
C LEU A 35 1.61 -11.13 -9.06
N THR A 36 2.86 -11.58 -9.19
CA THR A 36 3.69 -11.94 -8.02
C THR A 36 3.92 -10.73 -7.11
N ARG A 37 4.25 -9.58 -7.68
CA ARG A 37 4.41 -8.33 -6.91
C ARG A 37 3.11 -7.88 -6.26
N LEU A 38 1.98 -8.03 -6.94
CA LEU A 38 0.66 -7.68 -6.41
C LEU A 38 0.24 -8.59 -5.24
N ARG A 39 0.67 -9.84 -5.23
CA ARG A 39 0.39 -10.79 -4.16
C ARG A 39 1.10 -10.46 -2.85
N GLN A 40 2.32 -9.92 -2.91
CA GLN A 40 3.15 -9.64 -1.73
C GLN A 40 2.48 -8.75 -0.68
N PRO A 41 1.87 -7.57 -1.02
CA PRO A 41 1.19 -6.75 -0.03
C PRO A 41 -0.04 -7.43 0.58
N LEU A 42 -0.74 -8.30 -0.16
CA LEU A 42 -1.88 -9.05 0.38
C LEU A 42 -1.42 -10.05 1.45
N GLU A 43 -0.37 -10.81 1.17
CA GLU A 43 0.22 -11.75 2.13
C GLU A 43 0.82 -11.03 3.35
N ARG A 44 1.41 -9.85 3.12
CA ARG A 44 1.94 -9.03 4.21
C ARG A 44 0.81 -8.53 5.12
N ALA A 45 -0.27 -8.02 4.56
CA ALA A 45 -1.43 -7.54 5.32
C ALA A 45 -2.03 -8.64 6.20
N LEU A 46 -2.17 -9.85 5.67
CA LEU A 46 -2.64 -11.01 6.44
C LEU A 46 -1.69 -11.33 7.62
N ARG A 47 -0.38 -11.37 7.37
CA ARG A 47 0.61 -11.61 8.43
C ARG A 47 0.58 -10.53 9.50
N ASP A 48 0.53 -9.26 9.11
CA ASP A 48 0.49 -8.12 10.04
C ASP A 48 -0.76 -8.13 10.91
N ALA A 49 -1.89 -8.56 10.34
CA ALA A 49 -3.15 -8.72 11.07
C ALA A 49 -3.22 -10.02 11.89
N GLY A 50 -2.29 -10.96 11.72
CA GLY A 50 -2.35 -12.29 12.34
C GLY A 50 -3.48 -13.16 11.82
N LEU A 51 -4.01 -12.87 10.63
CA LEU A 51 -5.15 -13.54 10.02
C LEU A 51 -4.71 -14.55 8.95
N LYS A 52 -5.50 -15.59 8.79
CA LYS A 52 -5.43 -16.52 7.66
C LYS A 52 -6.46 -16.13 6.60
N PRO A 53 -6.28 -16.52 5.34
CA PRO A 53 -7.28 -16.27 4.29
C PRO A 53 -8.69 -16.76 4.62
N ALA A 54 -8.81 -17.85 5.40
CA ALA A 54 -10.08 -18.42 5.81
C ALA A 54 -10.82 -17.59 6.88
N ASP A 55 -10.10 -16.75 7.61
CA ASP A 55 -10.66 -15.93 8.70
C ASP A 55 -11.36 -14.66 8.15
N LEU A 56 -11.23 -14.38 6.86
CA LEU A 56 -11.90 -13.25 6.23
C LEU A 56 -13.32 -13.61 5.85
N ASP A 57 -14.27 -12.75 6.17
CA ASP A 57 -15.67 -12.91 5.78
C ASP A 57 -15.87 -12.67 4.29
N GLU A 58 -15.24 -11.63 3.75
CA GLU A 58 -15.42 -11.21 2.36
C GLU A 58 -14.12 -10.65 1.75
N VAL A 59 -14.04 -10.71 0.41
CA VAL A 59 -12.97 -10.12 -0.38
C VAL A 59 -13.58 -9.15 -1.38
N VAL A 60 -13.16 -7.89 -1.33
CA VAL A 60 -13.64 -6.83 -2.22
C VAL A 60 -12.52 -6.41 -3.16
N LEU A 61 -12.81 -6.39 -4.46
CA LEU A 61 -11.90 -5.87 -5.48
C LEU A 61 -12.31 -4.46 -5.89
N VAL A 62 -11.33 -3.54 -5.90
CA VAL A 62 -11.54 -2.12 -6.20
C VAL A 62 -10.60 -1.67 -7.32
N GLY A 63 -11.10 -0.81 -8.19
CA GLY A 63 -10.37 -0.27 -9.34
C GLY A 63 -10.57 -1.05 -10.64
N GLY A 64 -10.40 -0.39 -11.78
CA GLY A 64 -10.65 -0.98 -13.11
C GLY A 64 -9.79 -2.21 -13.42
N ALA A 65 -8.51 -2.20 -13.02
CA ALA A 65 -7.60 -3.33 -13.22
C ALA A 65 -8.01 -4.58 -12.43
N ALA A 66 -8.79 -4.43 -11.35
CA ALA A 66 -9.32 -5.56 -10.57
C ALA A 66 -10.35 -6.41 -11.34
N GLN A 67 -10.87 -5.89 -12.46
CA GLN A 67 -11.78 -6.64 -13.35
C GLN A 67 -11.03 -7.65 -14.25
N MET A 68 -9.71 -7.57 -14.37
CA MET A 68 -8.94 -8.50 -15.19
C MET A 68 -9.07 -9.93 -14.68
N PRO A 69 -9.39 -10.91 -15.55
CA PRO A 69 -9.61 -12.31 -15.14
C PRO A 69 -8.41 -12.91 -14.39
N MET A 70 -7.17 -12.54 -14.76
CA MET A 70 -5.98 -13.03 -14.10
C MET A 70 -5.85 -12.52 -12.64
N VAL A 71 -6.29 -11.29 -12.35
CA VAL A 71 -6.31 -10.72 -11.01
C VAL A 71 -7.37 -11.42 -10.16
N VAL A 72 -8.57 -11.58 -10.71
CA VAL A 72 -9.67 -12.31 -10.04
C VAL A 72 -9.24 -13.73 -9.70
N ARG A 73 -8.63 -14.48 -10.67
CA ARG A 73 -8.12 -15.85 -10.45
C ARG A 73 -7.04 -15.89 -9.36
N MET A 74 -6.08 -14.95 -9.39
CA MET A 74 -5.02 -14.88 -8.40
C MET A 74 -5.58 -14.66 -7.00
N VAL A 75 -6.50 -13.71 -6.84
CA VAL A 75 -7.17 -13.40 -5.56
C VAL A 75 -8.00 -14.58 -5.10
N THR A 76 -8.82 -15.18 -5.98
CA THR A 76 -9.62 -16.37 -5.65
C THR A 76 -8.74 -17.51 -5.16
N LYS A 77 -7.59 -17.76 -5.83
CA LYS A 77 -6.64 -18.80 -5.41
C LYS A 77 -6.00 -18.50 -4.06
N LEU A 78 -5.69 -17.22 -3.77
CA LEU A 78 -5.06 -16.82 -2.52
C LEU A 78 -6.01 -16.93 -1.33
N PHE A 79 -7.27 -16.52 -1.51
CA PHE A 79 -8.25 -16.43 -0.43
C PHE A 79 -9.22 -17.63 -0.37
N GLY A 80 -9.18 -18.53 -1.36
CA GLY A 80 -10.06 -19.70 -1.43
C GLY A 80 -11.53 -19.36 -1.68
N ARG A 81 -11.86 -18.12 -2.05
CA ARG A 81 -13.22 -17.62 -2.28
C ARG A 81 -13.28 -16.60 -3.42
N LEU A 82 -14.44 -16.51 -4.05
CA LEU A 82 -14.69 -15.50 -5.08
C LEU A 82 -14.83 -14.11 -4.45
N PRO A 83 -14.24 -13.08 -5.05
CA PRO A 83 -14.49 -11.70 -4.64
C PRO A 83 -15.96 -11.31 -4.82
N LEU A 84 -16.44 -10.37 -4.00
CA LEU A 84 -17.78 -9.79 -4.12
C LEU A 84 -17.96 -9.15 -5.50
N ARG A 85 -19.15 -9.41 -6.10
CA ARG A 85 -19.48 -8.93 -7.46
C ARG A 85 -20.57 -7.87 -7.52
N HIS A 86 -21.26 -7.60 -6.41
CA HIS A 86 -22.34 -6.61 -6.37
C HIS A 86 -21.83 -5.16 -6.37
N LEU A 87 -20.58 -4.93 -6.00
CA LEU A 87 -19.94 -3.63 -6.11
C LEU A 87 -19.25 -3.51 -7.48
N LYS A 88 -19.44 -2.38 -8.14
CA LYS A 88 -18.74 -2.06 -9.39
C LYS A 88 -17.34 -1.52 -9.06
N PRO A 89 -16.24 -2.23 -9.38
CA PRO A 89 -14.90 -1.88 -8.95
C PRO A 89 -14.41 -0.51 -9.44
N ASP A 90 -14.96 -0.02 -10.54
CA ASP A 90 -14.66 1.28 -11.15
C ASP A 90 -15.41 2.46 -10.51
N GLN A 91 -16.52 2.18 -9.78
CA GLN A 91 -17.38 3.20 -9.17
C GLN A 91 -17.23 3.30 -7.65
N VAL A 92 -16.79 2.23 -6.99
CA VAL A 92 -16.79 2.12 -5.52
C VAL A 92 -15.95 3.21 -4.85
N VAL A 93 -14.84 3.67 -5.46
CA VAL A 93 -14.03 4.77 -4.94
C VAL A 93 -14.80 6.09 -4.94
N GLY A 94 -15.52 6.39 -6.03
CA GLY A 94 -16.38 7.58 -6.13
C GLY A 94 -17.50 7.56 -5.08
N ILE A 95 -18.13 6.41 -4.88
CA ILE A 95 -19.15 6.23 -3.83
C ILE A 95 -18.53 6.42 -2.44
N GLY A 96 -17.38 5.80 -2.19
CA GLY A 96 -16.66 5.92 -0.92
C GLY A 96 -16.23 7.35 -0.60
N THR A 97 -15.79 8.12 -1.59
CA THR A 97 -15.47 9.56 -1.38
C THR A 97 -16.71 10.39 -1.05
N GLY A 98 -17.86 10.04 -1.62
CA GLY A 98 -19.15 10.65 -1.25
C GLY A 98 -19.50 10.38 0.22
N VAL A 99 -19.36 9.13 0.66
CA VAL A 99 -19.56 8.75 2.08
C VAL A 99 -18.56 9.50 2.99
N ALA A 100 -17.27 9.55 2.64
CA ALA A 100 -16.27 10.27 3.43
C ALA A 100 -16.55 11.78 3.52
N ALA A 101 -17.04 12.39 2.45
CA ALA A 101 -17.49 13.79 2.46
C ALA A 101 -18.68 13.99 3.39
N GLY A 102 -19.66 13.08 3.38
CA GLY A 102 -20.80 13.09 4.27
C GLY A 102 -20.41 12.95 5.75
N LEU A 103 -19.46 12.06 6.07
CA LEU A 103 -18.89 11.93 7.42
C LEU A 103 -18.22 13.21 7.88
N LYS A 104 -17.42 13.84 7.01
CA LYS A 104 -16.77 15.14 7.31
C LYS A 104 -17.77 16.26 7.51
N ALA A 105 -18.87 16.25 6.76
CA ALA A 105 -19.99 17.21 6.90
C ALA A 105 -20.91 16.88 8.08
N ARG A 106 -20.67 15.80 8.84
CA ARG A 106 -21.51 15.32 9.96
C ARG A 106 -22.97 15.11 9.53
N HIS A 107 -23.15 14.45 8.37
CA HIS A 107 -24.49 14.16 7.86
C HIS A 107 -25.21 13.16 8.78
N ALA A 108 -26.44 13.46 9.19
CA ALA A 108 -27.21 12.67 10.17
C ALA A 108 -27.32 11.17 9.81
N ALA A 109 -27.43 10.83 8.53
CA ALA A 109 -27.51 9.43 8.09
C ALA A 109 -26.20 8.62 8.29
N LEU A 110 -25.09 9.27 8.70
CA LEU A 110 -23.77 8.67 8.87
C LEU A 110 -23.22 8.82 10.29
N GLU A 111 -24.03 9.24 11.25
CA GLU A 111 -23.60 9.51 12.64
C GLU A 111 -22.98 8.26 13.33
N GLU A 112 -23.44 7.06 12.97
CA GLU A 112 -22.95 5.80 13.54
C GLU A 112 -21.75 5.23 12.79
N VAL A 113 -21.31 5.83 11.69
CA VAL A 113 -20.20 5.35 10.88
C VAL A 113 -18.88 5.97 11.35
N ILE A 114 -17.95 5.13 11.80
CA ILE A 114 -16.61 5.53 12.19
C ILE A 114 -15.61 5.01 11.15
N LEU A 115 -14.82 5.93 10.58
CA LEU A 115 -13.69 5.60 9.72
C LEU A 115 -12.39 5.80 10.52
N THR A 116 -11.67 4.72 10.77
CA THR A 116 -10.36 4.76 11.41
C THR A 116 -9.29 4.32 10.41
N ASP A 117 -8.25 5.12 10.29
CA ASP A 117 -7.10 4.83 9.43
C ASP A 117 -5.85 4.54 10.27
N VAL A 118 -4.78 4.08 9.64
CA VAL A 118 -3.51 3.74 10.28
C VAL A 118 -2.34 4.40 9.59
N CYS A 119 -1.26 4.60 10.31
CA CYS A 119 0.02 5.03 9.76
C CYS A 119 0.61 3.87 8.92
N PRO A 120 0.76 4.01 7.60
CA PRO A 120 1.14 2.89 6.73
C PRO A 120 2.59 2.46 6.86
N TYR A 121 3.44 3.34 7.39
CA TYR A 121 4.87 3.12 7.60
C TYR A 121 5.32 3.72 8.92
N THR A 122 6.36 3.15 9.51
CA THR A 122 7.00 3.72 10.70
C THR A 122 7.61 5.08 10.38
N LEU A 123 7.29 6.08 11.19
CA LEU A 123 7.89 7.41 11.17
C LEU A 123 8.88 7.54 12.30
N GLY A 124 10.03 8.12 12.01
CA GLY A 124 11.08 8.31 13.00
C GLY A 124 12.13 9.29 12.54
N VAL A 125 13.19 9.40 13.32
CA VAL A 125 14.28 10.36 13.10
C VAL A 125 15.65 9.68 13.01
N SER A 126 16.60 10.40 12.43
CA SER A 126 18.01 9.99 12.43
C SER A 126 18.64 10.30 13.78
N VAL A 127 19.28 9.29 14.37
CA VAL A 127 20.05 9.44 15.62
C VAL A 127 21.47 8.90 15.47
N SER A 128 22.35 9.35 16.37
CA SER A 128 23.67 8.76 16.60
C SER A 128 23.63 7.80 17.77
N ARG A 129 24.41 6.72 17.72
CA ARG A 129 24.59 5.77 18.81
C ARG A 129 26.07 5.54 19.06
N SER A 130 26.44 5.36 20.30
CA SER A 130 27.79 4.94 20.66
C SER A 130 27.92 3.42 20.48
N VAL A 131 28.82 3.00 19.61
CA VAL A 131 29.10 1.59 19.32
C VAL A 131 30.62 1.39 19.50
N GLY A 132 31.01 0.57 20.48
CA GLY A 132 32.42 0.32 20.77
C GLY A 132 33.23 1.58 21.18
N GLY A 133 32.58 2.56 21.81
CA GLY A 133 33.20 3.83 22.20
C GLY A 133 33.33 4.87 21.09
N HIS A 134 32.84 4.56 19.88
CA HIS A 134 32.80 5.48 18.74
C HIS A 134 31.36 5.87 18.41
N GLU A 135 31.14 7.15 18.11
CA GLU A 135 29.86 7.63 17.66
C GLU A 135 29.61 7.24 16.20
N GLN A 136 28.50 6.58 15.98
CA GLN A 136 28.01 6.24 14.65
C GLN A 136 26.65 6.90 14.41
N SER A 137 26.55 7.70 13.36
CA SER A 137 25.30 8.33 12.90
C SER A 137 24.52 7.43 11.95
N GLY A 138 23.32 7.86 11.62
CA GLY A 138 22.49 7.21 10.59
C GLY A 138 21.68 6.02 11.09
N TYR A 139 21.48 5.89 12.40
CA TYR A 139 20.51 4.97 12.96
C TYR A 139 19.10 5.57 12.87
N PHE A 140 18.12 4.73 12.59
CA PHE A 140 16.72 5.10 12.60
C PHE A 140 16.14 4.89 14.01
N SER A 141 15.54 5.92 14.57
CA SER A 141 14.79 5.86 15.83
C SER A 141 13.31 6.01 15.53
N PRO A 142 12.51 4.94 15.64
CA PRO A 142 11.08 5.00 15.41
C PRO A 142 10.39 5.85 16.50
N ILE A 143 9.37 6.62 16.10
CA ILE A 143 8.53 7.44 16.99
C ILE A 143 7.08 7.01 16.88
N ILE A 144 6.57 6.88 15.65
CA ILE A 144 5.23 6.38 15.36
C ILE A 144 5.40 5.11 14.56
N GLU A 145 5.05 3.99 15.15
CA GLU A 145 5.16 2.69 14.48
C GLU A 145 4.07 2.53 13.42
N ARG A 146 4.39 1.81 12.37
CA ARG A 146 3.42 1.45 11.35
C ARG A 146 2.25 0.69 11.98
N ASN A 147 1.07 0.79 11.37
CA ASN A 147 -0.21 0.26 11.86
C ASN A 147 -0.73 0.94 13.15
N SER A 148 -0.07 2.01 13.64
CA SER A 148 -0.66 2.87 14.68
C SER A 148 -1.89 3.56 14.12
N THR A 149 -3.01 3.52 14.86
CA THR A 149 -4.24 4.23 14.48
C THR A 149 -4.05 5.74 14.54
N VAL A 150 -4.60 6.46 13.55
CA VAL A 150 -4.51 7.92 13.48
C VAL A 150 -5.88 8.56 13.77
N PRO A 151 -5.91 9.76 14.39
CA PRO A 151 -4.79 10.63 14.76
C PRO A 151 -4.01 10.12 15.99
N ILE A 152 -2.68 10.27 15.99
CA ILE A 152 -1.81 9.87 17.09
C ILE A 152 -0.73 10.93 17.33
N SER A 153 -0.38 11.14 18.61
CA SER A 153 0.79 11.92 19.01
C SER A 153 1.74 11.07 19.83
N ARG A 154 3.03 11.20 19.59
CA ARG A 154 4.10 10.57 20.34
C ARG A 154 5.17 11.57 20.68
N VAL A 155 5.76 11.42 21.84
CA VAL A 155 6.88 12.25 22.32
C VAL A 155 8.05 11.35 22.65
N GLU A 156 9.19 11.64 22.03
CA GLU A 156 10.45 10.99 22.33
C GLU A 156 11.48 12.03 22.81
N ARG A 157 12.37 11.61 23.68
CA ARG A 157 13.42 12.46 24.25
C ARG A 157 14.77 12.06 23.70
N TYR A 158 15.51 13.03 23.21
CA TYR A 158 16.85 12.86 22.68
C TYR A 158 17.83 13.79 23.40
N ALA A 159 19.02 13.31 23.64
CA ALA A 159 20.14 14.11 24.17
C ALA A 159 21.03 14.62 23.01
N PRO A 160 21.68 15.77 23.16
CA PRO A 160 22.70 16.20 22.21
C PRO A 160 23.89 15.21 22.22
N VAL A 161 24.54 15.08 21.08
CA VAL A 161 25.66 14.17 20.88
C VAL A 161 26.94 14.66 21.64
N ARG A 162 27.02 15.97 21.83
CA ARG A 162 28.17 16.62 22.53
C ARG A 162 27.66 17.72 23.45
N ASP A 163 28.36 17.87 24.57
CA ASP A 163 28.12 18.99 25.46
C ASP A 163 28.33 20.33 24.74
N GLY A 164 27.44 21.27 24.98
CA GLY A 164 27.49 22.60 24.36
C GLY A 164 27.03 22.65 22.90
N GLN A 165 26.43 21.58 22.35
CA GLN A 165 25.87 21.58 21.00
C GLN A 165 24.81 22.66 20.87
N LYS A 166 24.99 23.59 19.91
CA LYS A 166 24.10 24.74 19.68
C LYS A 166 23.11 24.51 18.53
N LEU A 167 23.36 23.51 17.68
CA LEU A 167 22.52 23.21 16.49
C LEU A 167 22.04 21.76 16.55
N LEU A 168 20.75 21.58 16.35
CA LEU A 168 20.12 20.29 16.16
C LEU A 168 19.48 20.25 14.78
N THR A 169 19.88 19.30 13.95
CA THR A 169 19.24 19.04 12.66
C THR A 169 18.31 17.85 12.80
N LEU A 170 17.01 18.09 12.71
CA LEU A 170 16.01 17.04 12.73
C LEU A 170 15.69 16.62 11.29
N ARG A 171 15.90 15.34 10.98
CA ARG A 171 15.51 14.73 9.71
C ARG A 171 14.54 13.62 9.98
N ILE A 172 13.36 13.72 9.36
CA ILE A 172 12.26 12.77 9.53
C ILE A 172 12.33 11.75 8.37
N TYR A 173 12.24 10.49 8.73
CA TYR A 173 12.28 9.37 7.79
C TYR A 173 11.04 8.49 7.93
N GLN A 174 10.69 7.83 6.83
CA GLN A 174 9.62 6.86 6.74
C GLN A 174 10.18 5.53 6.27
N GLY A 175 9.90 4.45 6.99
CA GLY A 175 10.30 3.09 6.61
C GLY A 175 10.58 2.17 7.79
N GLU A 176 11.01 0.95 7.49
CA GLU A 176 11.18 -0.14 8.47
C GLU A 176 12.65 -0.55 8.65
N SER A 177 13.58 0.09 7.96
CA SER A 177 15.00 -0.23 8.08
C SER A 177 15.59 0.34 9.38
N PRO A 178 16.45 -0.40 10.11
CA PRO A 178 17.14 0.11 11.29
C PRO A 178 18.18 1.21 10.97
N ARG A 179 18.50 1.39 9.69
CA ARG A 179 19.37 2.45 9.19
C ARG A 179 18.59 3.41 8.29
N VAL A 180 18.83 4.71 8.44
CA VAL A 180 18.15 5.74 7.64
C VAL A 180 18.42 5.62 6.14
N ALA A 181 19.54 5.04 5.74
CA ALA A 181 19.89 4.82 4.34
C ALA A 181 18.90 3.85 3.63
N GLY A 182 18.21 3.00 4.37
CA GLY A 182 17.17 2.11 3.85
C GLY A 182 15.75 2.66 3.97
N ASN A 183 15.58 3.91 4.42
CA ASN A 183 14.31 4.58 4.62
C ASN A 183 14.19 5.82 3.73
N VAL A 184 12.97 6.29 3.53
CA VAL A 184 12.69 7.48 2.73
C VAL A 184 12.76 8.73 3.60
N LEU A 185 13.57 9.72 3.23
CA LEU A 185 13.58 11.04 3.85
C LEU A 185 12.31 11.81 3.42
N LEU A 186 11.60 12.40 4.38
CA LEU A 186 10.40 13.21 4.17
C LEU A 186 10.72 14.70 4.07
#